data_8dc62d7b1ed8f241beb221c41144b4a2
#
_entry.id   8dc62d7b1ed8f241beb221c41144b4a2
#
_cell.length_a   1.000
_cell.length_b   1.000
_cell.length_c   1.000
_cell.angle_alpha   90.00
_cell.angle_beta   90.00
_cell.angle_gamma   90.00
#
_symmetry.space_group_name_H-M   'P 1'
#
loop_
_entity.id
_entity.type
_entity.pdbx_description
1 polymer ?
#
loop_
_entity_poly.entity_id
_entity_poly.type
_entity_poly.pdbx_seq_one_letter_code
_entity_poly.pdbx_strand_id
1 'polypeptide(L)'
;MLRSEPAIVAGLAKATLPASKVDWQYLVEDYDRIRDLIEQTIPGFEDYNQRIRHPGGFRMPLPPTERIWPTATGKAMFSVFKGVHENVVVEGEDVMRLVTLRSHDQYNTTIYAMDDRYRGVFGRRDVLFMNEQDMAAQGLEHGDRVDIHTALPGSALTLEDITVVAYGIAPGTVGAYYPEANVLVPLNYLDEESGTPSYKSVPVRLTLRSKEIRPLAGGR
;
A
#
# COMPACT_ATOMS: atom_id res chain seq x y z
N MET A 1 9.36 1.52 30.35
CA MET A 1 8.79 2.86 30.17
C MET A 1 8.47 3.01 28.67
N LEU A 2 7.25 3.41 28.34
CA LEU A 2 6.86 3.68 26.94
C LEU A 2 7.58 4.94 26.46
N ARG A 3 7.96 4.94 25.17
CA ARG A 3 8.54 6.11 24.47
C ARG A 3 7.57 6.59 23.41
N SER A 4 7.59 7.88 23.13
CA SER A 4 6.85 8.44 21.99
C SER A 4 7.51 8.03 20.65
N GLU A 5 6.75 7.98 19.57
CA GLU A 5 7.28 7.68 18.23
C GLU A 5 8.45 8.60 17.83
N PRO A 6 8.36 9.93 18.00
CA PRO A 6 9.51 10.80 17.73
C PRO A 6 10.75 10.45 18.56
N ALA A 7 10.59 10.08 19.83
CA ALA A 7 11.72 9.69 20.68
C ALA A 7 12.36 8.36 20.23
N ILE A 8 11.57 7.43 19.67
CA ILE A 8 12.08 6.17 19.08
C ILE A 8 12.90 6.49 17.84
N VAL A 9 12.37 7.30 16.94
CA VAL A 9 13.05 7.71 15.70
C VAL A 9 14.34 8.48 15.99
N ALA A 10 14.30 9.42 16.94
CA ALA A 10 15.48 10.15 17.37
C ALA A 10 16.55 9.24 17.97
N GLY A 11 16.14 8.23 18.76
CA GLY A 11 17.06 7.23 19.30
C GLY A 11 17.72 6.37 18.20
N LEU A 12 16.97 5.96 17.20
CA LEU A 12 17.51 5.26 16.03
C LEU A 12 18.49 6.15 15.25
N ALA A 13 18.09 7.39 14.95
CA ALA A 13 18.94 8.35 14.25
C ALA A 13 20.27 8.58 14.98
N LYS A 14 20.23 8.79 16.29
CA LYS A 14 21.44 8.95 17.13
C LYS A 14 22.35 7.73 17.08
N ALA A 15 21.79 6.52 17.05
CA ALA A 15 22.55 5.28 17.02
C ALA A 15 23.16 4.99 15.63
N THR A 16 22.47 5.34 14.56
CA THR A 16 22.88 5.03 13.18
C THR A 16 23.69 6.14 12.51
N LEU A 17 23.54 7.38 12.98
CA LEU A 17 24.16 8.58 12.39
C LEU A 17 25.03 9.32 13.42
N PRO A 18 26.12 8.69 13.96
CA PRO A 18 26.90 9.27 15.03
C PRO A 18 27.63 10.57 14.64
N ALA A 19 27.82 10.81 13.34
CA ALA A 19 28.43 12.03 12.79
C ALA A 19 27.40 13.11 12.42
N SER A 20 26.12 12.90 12.68
CA SER A 20 25.07 13.89 12.41
C SER A 20 25.29 15.16 13.20
N LYS A 21 25.10 16.31 12.54
CA LYS A 21 25.10 17.64 13.20
C LYS A 21 23.78 17.97 13.87
N VAL A 22 22.75 17.12 13.66
CA VAL A 22 21.44 17.31 14.27
C VAL A 22 21.45 16.74 15.68
N ASP A 23 21.08 17.55 16.66
CA ASP A 23 20.87 17.10 18.03
C ASP A 23 19.46 16.50 18.15
N TRP A 24 19.36 15.21 17.82
CA TRP A 24 18.13 14.45 17.83
C TRP A 24 17.47 14.42 19.21
N GLN A 25 18.28 14.35 20.28
CA GLN A 25 17.77 14.31 21.65
C GLN A 25 17.15 15.65 22.04
N TYR A 26 17.84 16.74 21.73
CA TYR A 26 17.35 18.10 21.98
C TYR A 26 15.98 18.35 21.31
N LEU A 27 15.80 17.88 20.11
CA LEU A 27 14.54 18.08 19.36
C LEU A 27 13.34 17.37 20.01
N VAL A 28 13.55 16.17 20.59
CA VAL A 28 12.44 15.37 21.13
C VAL A 28 12.17 15.60 22.62
N GLU A 29 13.00 16.34 23.29
CA GLU A 29 12.74 16.78 24.67
C GLU A 29 11.61 17.82 24.73
N ASP A 30 11.47 18.64 23.68
CA ASP A 30 10.38 19.59 23.51
C ASP A 30 10.01 19.73 22.03
N TYR A 31 8.79 19.35 21.67
CA TYR A 31 8.36 19.36 20.28
C TYR A 31 8.17 20.79 19.71
N ASP A 32 8.16 21.81 20.53
CA ASP A 32 8.22 23.19 20.06
C ASP A 32 9.47 23.42 19.20
N ARG A 33 10.58 22.81 19.57
CA ARG A 33 11.87 22.91 18.83
C ARG A 33 11.79 22.30 17.43
N ILE A 34 10.99 21.24 17.27
CA ILE A 34 10.72 20.67 15.94
C ILE A 34 9.87 21.63 15.12
N ARG A 35 8.85 22.26 15.74
CA ARG A 35 8.00 23.23 15.07
C ARG A 35 8.74 24.50 14.69
N ASP A 36 9.70 24.94 15.51
CA ASP A 36 10.58 26.06 15.16
C ASP A 36 11.43 25.75 13.90
N LEU A 37 11.92 24.51 13.76
CA LEU A 37 12.63 24.09 12.54
C LEU A 37 11.70 24.01 11.34
N ILE A 38 10.46 23.57 11.50
CA ILE A 38 9.44 23.54 10.43
C ILE A 38 9.15 24.96 9.98
N GLU A 39 8.95 25.90 10.92
CA GLU A 39 8.74 27.32 10.65
C GLU A 39 9.88 27.93 9.82
N GLN A 40 11.12 27.61 10.16
CA GLN A 40 12.31 28.11 9.48
C GLN A 40 12.51 27.54 8.06
N THR A 41 11.92 26.37 7.76
CA THR A 41 12.22 25.62 6.55
C THR A 41 11.06 25.49 5.58
N ILE A 42 9.82 25.57 6.07
CA ILE A 42 8.63 25.29 5.27
C ILE A 42 7.72 26.56 5.23
N PRO A 43 7.58 27.21 4.08
CA PRO A 43 6.68 28.35 3.93
C PRO A 43 5.25 28.03 4.35
N GLY A 44 4.56 28.98 4.99
CA GLY A 44 3.19 28.82 5.47
C GLY A 44 3.07 28.37 6.92
N PHE A 45 4.20 28.03 7.57
CA PHE A 45 4.25 27.66 8.99
C PHE A 45 4.77 28.77 9.90
N GLU A 46 4.72 30.03 9.46
CA GLU A 46 5.12 31.18 10.27
C GLU A 46 4.31 31.20 11.58
N ASP A 47 4.98 31.53 12.70
CA ASP A 47 4.42 31.52 14.05
C ASP A 47 3.78 30.18 14.46
N TYR A 48 4.37 29.05 14.01
CA TYR A 48 3.77 27.72 14.16
C TYR A 48 3.44 27.39 15.62
N ASN A 49 4.36 27.57 16.52
CA ASN A 49 4.15 27.29 17.94
C ASN A 49 3.04 28.12 18.57
N GLN A 50 2.85 29.35 18.13
CA GLN A 50 1.79 30.23 18.59
C GLN A 50 0.45 29.80 18.00
N ARG A 51 0.39 29.61 16.66
CA ARG A 51 -0.83 29.30 15.90
C ARG A 51 -1.44 27.96 16.29
N ILE A 52 -0.63 26.93 16.53
CA ILE A 52 -1.13 25.59 16.89
C ILE A 52 -1.77 25.55 18.29
N ARG A 53 -1.46 26.51 19.17
CA ARG A 53 -2.05 26.59 20.50
C ARG A 53 -3.42 27.24 20.55
N HIS A 54 -3.87 27.86 19.47
CA HIS A 54 -5.24 28.34 19.40
C HIS A 54 -6.25 27.18 19.39
N PRO A 55 -7.40 27.29 20.04
CA PRO A 55 -8.45 26.29 19.96
C PRO A 55 -8.81 25.95 18.49
N GLY A 56 -8.70 24.68 18.10
CA GLY A 56 -8.90 24.24 16.71
C GLY A 56 -7.67 24.37 15.80
N GLY A 57 -6.53 24.87 16.33
CA GLY A 57 -5.29 25.04 15.56
C GLY A 57 -5.42 26.07 14.44
N PHE A 58 -4.84 25.79 13.27
CA PHE A 58 -4.94 26.66 12.10
C PHE A 58 -5.01 25.81 10.82
N ARG A 59 -5.45 26.44 9.75
CA ARG A 59 -5.46 25.82 8.42
C ARG A 59 -4.37 26.40 7.56
N MET A 60 -3.69 25.53 6.82
CA MET A 60 -2.78 25.96 5.76
C MET A 60 -3.58 26.61 4.63
N PRO A 61 -3.05 27.66 4.00
CA PRO A 61 -3.69 28.22 2.81
C PRO A 61 -3.81 27.14 1.73
N LEU A 62 -5.01 26.97 1.22
CA LEU A 62 -5.30 26.11 0.08
C LEU A 62 -5.89 26.95 -1.04
N PRO A 63 -5.07 27.53 -1.92
CA PRO A 63 -5.53 28.42 -2.97
C PRO A 63 -6.73 27.91 -3.78
N PRO A 64 -6.83 26.59 -4.12
CA PRO A 64 -8.01 26.05 -4.81
C PRO A 64 -9.32 26.21 -4.03
N THR A 65 -9.28 26.23 -2.70
CA THR A 65 -10.48 26.45 -1.86
C THR A 65 -11.06 27.84 -2.08
N GLU A 66 -10.19 28.80 -2.37
CA GLU A 66 -10.53 30.19 -2.67
C GLU A 66 -10.68 30.43 -4.17
N ARG A 67 -10.67 29.34 -4.98
CA ARG A 67 -10.67 29.39 -6.44
C ARG A 67 -9.50 30.19 -7.04
N ILE A 68 -8.40 30.20 -6.34
CA ILE A 68 -7.12 30.75 -6.81
C ILE A 68 -6.30 29.62 -7.41
N TRP A 69 -5.87 29.77 -8.63
CA TRP A 69 -5.09 28.77 -9.35
C TRP A 69 -3.71 29.35 -9.66
N PRO A 70 -2.66 28.98 -8.92
CA PRO A 70 -1.30 29.48 -9.16
C PRO A 70 -0.66 28.77 -10.36
N THR A 71 -1.32 28.81 -11.50
CA THR A 71 -0.87 28.31 -12.79
C THR A 71 -0.51 29.45 -13.72
N ALA A 72 0.20 29.18 -14.80
CA ALA A 72 0.56 30.21 -15.78
C ALA A 72 -0.66 30.92 -16.41
N THR A 73 -1.82 30.28 -16.43
CA THR A 73 -3.07 30.84 -16.99
C THR A 73 -4.00 31.41 -15.94
N GLY A 74 -3.70 31.26 -14.65
CA GLY A 74 -4.60 31.61 -13.55
C GLY A 74 -5.89 30.77 -13.49
N LYS A 75 -5.93 29.63 -14.20
CA LYS A 75 -7.10 28.73 -14.28
C LYS A 75 -6.69 27.32 -13.89
N ALA A 76 -7.65 26.51 -13.41
CA ALA A 76 -7.44 25.08 -13.23
C ALA A 76 -7.03 24.44 -14.55
N MET A 77 -6.00 23.61 -14.50
CA MET A 77 -5.54 22.85 -15.65
C MET A 77 -5.97 21.40 -15.49
N PHE A 78 -6.65 20.87 -16.50
CA PHE A 78 -7.03 19.45 -16.55
C PHE A 78 -5.95 18.67 -17.29
N SER A 79 -5.50 17.57 -16.68
CA SER A 79 -4.63 16.61 -17.36
C SER A 79 -5.50 15.59 -18.12
N VAL A 80 -5.17 15.37 -19.36
CA VAL A 80 -5.78 14.31 -20.18
C VAL A 80 -4.84 13.13 -20.16
N PHE A 81 -5.26 12.04 -19.52
CA PHE A 81 -4.51 10.78 -19.57
C PHE A 81 -4.57 10.21 -20.98
N LYS A 82 -3.46 9.70 -21.47
CA LYS A 82 -3.33 9.15 -22.82
C LYS A 82 -4.17 7.88 -23.02
N GLY A 83 -4.56 7.21 -21.96
CA GLY A 83 -5.48 6.08 -21.94
C GLY A 83 -5.10 4.99 -20.96
N VAL A 84 -6.10 4.21 -20.52
CA VAL A 84 -5.88 3.10 -19.57
C VAL A 84 -5.01 1.99 -20.16
N HIS A 85 -4.98 1.88 -21.50
CA HIS A 85 -4.20 0.90 -22.24
C HIS A 85 -2.70 1.24 -22.33
N GLU A 86 -2.29 2.45 -21.97
CA GLU A 86 -0.88 2.85 -21.92
C GLU A 86 -0.21 2.49 -20.57
N ASN A 87 -0.98 2.09 -19.58
CA ASN A 87 -0.41 1.47 -18.38
C ASN A 87 0.28 0.16 -18.78
N VAL A 88 1.46 -0.08 -18.22
CA VAL A 88 2.23 -1.29 -18.48
C VAL A 88 1.33 -2.52 -18.37
N VAL A 89 0.89 -3.00 -19.52
CA VAL A 89 0.19 -4.26 -19.65
C VAL A 89 1.29 -5.31 -19.73
N VAL A 90 1.36 -6.17 -18.74
CA VAL A 90 2.19 -7.35 -18.88
C VAL A 90 1.48 -8.30 -19.82
N GLU A 91 2.10 -8.53 -20.94
CA GLU A 91 1.57 -9.37 -22.01
C GLU A 91 1.78 -10.86 -21.68
N GLY A 92 0.80 -11.66 -21.98
CA GLY A 92 0.81 -13.13 -21.85
C GLY A 92 -0.60 -13.65 -21.58
N GLU A 93 -1.00 -14.73 -22.25
CA GLU A 93 -2.33 -15.31 -22.11
C GLU A 93 -2.65 -15.81 -20.70
N ASP A 94 -1.63 -16.10 -19.90
CA ASP A 94 -1.69 -16.63 -18.53
C ASP A 94 -1.29 -15.59 -17.46
N VAL A 95 -1.05 -14.33 -17.85
CA VAL A 95 -0.66 -13.27 -16.92
C VAL A 95 -1.88 -12.55 -16.38
N MET A 96 -1.96 -12.47 -15.06
CA MET A 96 -3.00 -11.77 -14.35
C MET A 96 -2.45 -10.56 -13.61
N ARG A 97 -3.32 -9.60 -13.31
CA ARG A 97 -2.97 -8.42 -12.52
C ARG A 97 -3.29 -8.66 -11.05
N LEU A 98 -2.27 -8.75 -10.21
CA LEU A 98 -2.45 -8.83 -8.77
C LEU A 98 -2.67 -7.43 -8.19
N VAL A 99 -3.72 -7.30 -7.38
CA VAL A 99 -4.03 -6.13 -6.56
C VAL A 99 -3.89 -6.53 -5.08
N THR A 100 -3.01 -5.88 -4.34
CA THR A 100 -2.94 -6.11 -2.90
C THR A 100 -4.13 -5.45 -2.19
N LEU A 101 -4.73 -6.15 -1.24
CA LEU A 101 -5.95 -5.74 -0.54
C LEU A 101 -5.74 -5.67 0.98
N ARG A 102 -6.51 -4.82 1.65
CA ARG A 102 -6.75 -4.94 3.09
C ARG A 102 -7.93 -5.86 3.33
N SER A 103 -7.91 -6.64 4.43
CA SER A 103 -9.15 -7.16 4.98
C SER A 103 -10.01 -6.02 5.53
N HIS A 104 -11.31 -6.22 5.72
CA HIS A 104 -12.20 -5.13 6.13
C HIS A 104 -11.84 -4.53 7.50
N ASP A 105 -11.39 -5.36 8.43
CA ASP A 105 -11.03 -4.92 9.78
C ASP A 105 -9.51 -4.67 9.93
N GLN A 106 -8.80 -4.38 8.83
CA GLN A 106 -7.36 -4.15 8.82
C GLN A 106 -7.00 -2.66 8.90
N TYR A 107 -6.17 -2.31 9.86
CA TYR A 107 -5.54 -1.00 9.95
C TYR A 107 -4.06 -1.07 9.57
N ASN A 108 -3.72 -0.49 8.44
CA ASN A 108 -2.37 -0.55 7.83
C ASN A 108 -1.83 -1.99 7.76
N THR A 109 -0.59 -2.21 8.18
CA THR A 109 0.12 -3.49 8.13
C THR A 109 0.22 -4.17 9.50
N THR A 110 -0.26 -3.55 10.56
CA THR A 110 0.06 -3.96 11.94
C THR A 110 -1.15 -4.50 12.71
N ILE A 111 -2.34 -4.04 12.40
CA ILE A 111 -3.56 -4.45 13.11
C ILE A 111 -4.50 -5.08 12.11
N TYR A 112 -4.70 -6.38 12.21
CA TYR A 112 -5.65 -7.15 11.41
C TYR A 112 -6.07 -8.42 12.12
N ALA A 113 -7.29 -8.87 11.83
CA ALA A 113 -7.79 -10.17 12.26
C ALA A 113 -7.54 -11.23 11.19
N MET A 114 -7.69 -12.51 11.56
CA MET A 114 -7.64 -13.63 10.64
C MET A 114 -8.95 -13.82 9.87
N ASP A 115 -9.97 -13.08 10.24
CA ASP A 115 -11.30 -13.14 9.63
C ASP A 115 -11.56 -11.89 8.77
N ASP A 116 -12.05 -12.13 7.56
CA ASP A 116 -12.70 -11.13 6.72
C ASP A 116 -14.14 -11.59 6.41
N ARG A 117 -15.03 -11.35 7.34
CA ARG A 117 -16.43 -11.78 7.28
C ARG A 117 -17.18 -11.24 6.06
N TYR A 118 -16.78 -10.07 5.54
CA TYR A 118 -17.42 -9.46 4.38
C TYR A 118 -17.03 -10.16 3.05
N ARG A 119 -15.88 -10.86 3.04
CA ARG A 119 -15.44 -11.67 1.90
C ARG A 119 -15.57 -13.18 2.16
N GLY A 120 -16.15 -13.59 3.29
CA GLY A 120 -16.33 -15.00 3.62
C GLY A 120 -15.04 -15.74 3.91
N VAL A 121 -13.99 -15.04 4.36
CA VAL A 121 -12.70 -15.63 4.74
C VAL A 121 -12.60 -15.68 6.25
N PHE A 122 -12.34 -16.87 6.81
CA PHE A 122 -12.25 -17.07 8.26
C PHE A 122 -11.00 -17.87 8.65
N GLY A 123 -10.37 -17.47 9.74
CA GLY A 123 -9.22 -18.13 10.34
C GLY A 123 -7.94 -18.13 9.51
N ARG A 124 -7.88 -17.33 8.43
CA ARG A 124 -6.75 -17.33 7.51
C ARG A 124 -6.62 -16.05 6.69
N ARG A 125 -5.44 -15.85 6.09
CA ARG A 125 -5.16 -14.73 5.19
C ARG A 125 -4.42 -15.16 3.90
N ASP A 126 -3.99 -16.40 3.83
CA ASP A 126 -3.31 -17.01 2.69
C ASP A 126 -4.32 -17.34 1.56
N VAL A 127 -4.97 -16.31 1.01
CA VAL A 127 -6.03 -16.44 0.01
C VAL A 127 -5.73 -15.60 -1.24
N LEU A 128 -6.19 -16.12 -2.39
CA LEU A 128 -6.19 -15.43 -3.68
C LEU A 128 -7.64 -15.33 -4.16
N PHE A 129 -8.18 -14.13 -4.18
CA PHE A 129 -9.48 -13.85 -4.76
C PHE A 129 -9.39 -13.84 -6.28
N MET A 130 -10.24 -14.61 -6.93
CA MET A 130 -10.21 -14.79 -8.39
C MET A 130 -11.62 -14.87 -8.96
N ASN A 131 -11.79 -14.36 -10.18
CA ASN A 131 -13.05 -14.45 -10.91
C ASN A 131 -13.30 -15.91 -11.35
N GLU A 132 -14.55 -16.37 -11.28
CA GLU A 132 -14.91 -17.76 -11.65
C GLU A 132 -14.61 -18.09 -13.12
N GLN A 133 -14.72 -17.13 -14.03
CA GLN A 133 -14.38 -17.33 -15.45
C GLN A 133 -12.87 -17.56 -15.64
N ASP A 134 -12.06 -16.78 -14.93
CA ASP A 134 -10.60 -16.94 -14.97
C ASP A 134 -10.17 -18.26 -14.30
N MET A 135 -10.83 -18.65 -13.22
CA MET A 135 -10.59 -19.95 -12.57
C MET A 135 -10.88 -21.09 -13.57
N ALA A 136 -12.03 -21.06 -14.23
CA ALA A 136 -12.39 -22.08 -15.23
C ALA A 136 -11.41 -22.11 -16.40
N ALA A 137 -10.97 -20.95 -16.90
CA ALA A 137 -9.98 -20.86 -17.97
C ALA A 137 -8.62 -21.44 -17.60
N GLN A 138 -8.23 -21.38 -16.31
CA GLN A 138 -6.97 -21.93 -15.80
C GLN A 138 -7.13 -23.34 -15.19
N GLY A 139 -8.33 -23.93 -15.24
CA GLY A 139 -8.61 -25.26 -14.68
C GLY A 139 -8.53 -25.30 -13.14
N LEU A 140 -8.78 -24.16 -12.50
CA LEU A 140 -8.78 -23.98 -11.05
C LEU A 140 -10.20 -24.03 -10.48
N GLU A 141 -10.30 -24.51 -9.24
CA GLU A 141 -11.54 -24.53 -8.47
C GLU A 141 -11.37 -23.79 -7.13
N HIS A 142 -12.49 -23.42 -6.52
CA HIS A 142 -12.48 -22.84 -5.18
C HIS A 142 -11.87 -23.81 -4.18
N GLY A 143 -10.88 -23.36 -3.43
CA GLY A 143 -10.13 -24.17 -2.46
C GLY A 143 -8.84 -24.77 -2.98
N ASP A 144 -8.60 -24.76 -4.30
CA ASP A 144 -7.32 -25.20 -4.86
C ASP A 144 -6.15 -24.38 -4.28
N ARG A 145 -5.00 -25.03 -4.19
CA ARG A 145 -3.77 -24.40 -3.71
C ARG A 145 -2.88 -24.05 -4.89
N VAL A 146 -2.44 -22.79 -4.93
CA VAL A 146 -1.56 -22.28 -5.99
C VAL A 146 -0.32 -21.62 -5.42
N ASP A 147 0.72 -21.59 -6.23
CA ASP A 147 1.87 -20.71 -6.04
C ASP A 147 1.73 -19.52 -7.00
N ILE A 148 2.03 -18.32 -6.50
CA ILE A 148 1.93 -17.07 -7.25
C ILE A 148 3.33 -16.59 -7.59
N HIS A 149 3.62 -16.40 -8.86
CA HIS A 149 4.93 -15.99 -9.35
C HIS A 149 4.85 -14.60 -10.00
N THR A 150 5.78 -13.73 -9.67
CA THR A 150 5.87 -12.44 -10.35
C THR A 150 6.25 -12.64 -11.82
N ALA A 151 5.50 -12.01 -12.72
CA ALA A 151 5.71 -12.09 -14.18
C ALA A 151 6.47 -10.88 -14.75
N LEU A 152 7.19 -10.15 -13.91
CA LEU A 152 8.04 -9.03 -14.33
C LEU A 152 9.40 -9.54 -14.83
N PRO A 153 9.96 -8.96 -15.90
CA PRO A 153 11.28 -9.32 -16.40
C PRO A 153 12.35 -9.18 -15.31
N GLY A 154 13.17 -10.23 -15.15
CA GLY A 154 14.25 -10.24 -14.17
C GLY A 154 13.79 -10.45 -12.71
N SER A 155 12.51 -10.67 -12.47
CA SER A 155 11.96 -10.99 -11.14
C SER A 155 11.67 -12.49 -11.02
N ALA A 156 12.03 -13.08 -9.88
CA ALA A 156 11.77 -14.50 -9.55
C ALA A 156 11.09 -14.60 -8.18
N LEU A 157 10.25 -13.64 -7.83
CA LEU A 157 9.56 -13.63 -6.55
C LEU A 157 8.36 -14.57 -6.58
N THR A 158 8.17 -15.32 -5.50
CA THR A 158 7.10 -16.32 -5.37
C THR A 158 6.43 -16.19 -4.01
N LEU A 159 5.12 -16.31 -3.99
CA LEU A 159 4.31 -16.51 -2.81
C LEU A 159 3.64 -17.89 -2.91
N GLU A 160 4.04 -18.79 -2.04
CA GLU A 160 3.66 -20.18 -2.13
C GLU A 160 2.43 -20.53 -1.29
N ASP A 161 1.74 -21.59 -1.72
CA ASP A 161 0.69 -22.27 -0.94
C ASP A 161 -0.50 -21.37 -0.58
N ILE A 162 -1.05 -20.71 -1.58
CA ILE A 162 -2.18 -19.77 -1.44
C ILE A 162 -3.47 -20.45 -1.90
N THR A 163 -4.56 -20.26 -1.17
CA THR A 163 -5.88 -20.83 -1.48
C THR A 163 -6.66 -19.94 -2.43
N VAL A 164 -7.11 -20.50 -3.54
CA VAL A 164 -7.98 -19.83 -4.49
C VAL A 164 -9.40 -19.67 -3.91
N VAL A 165 -9.91 -18.46 -3.94
CA VAL A 165 -11.27 -18.11 -3.47
C VAL A 165 -12.04 -17.48 -4.60
N ALA A 166 -13.14 -18.11 -5.01
CA ALA A 166 -14.07 -17.54 -5.98
C ALA A 166 -14.64 -16.22 -5.43
N TYR A 167 -14.49 -15.13 -6.18
CA TYR A 167 -14.91 -13.81 -5.74
C TYR A 167 -15.29 -12.91 -6.93
N GLY A 168 -16.22 -11.98 -6.72
CA GLY A 168 -16.67 -11.02 -7.72
C GLY A 168 -15.63 -9.92 -8.00
N ILE A 169 -14.47 -10.30 -8.55
CA ILE A 169 -13.41 -9.40 -9.02
C ILE A 169 -13.43 -9.34 -10.55
N ALA A 170 -12.90 -8.28 -11.13
CA ALA A 170 -12.84 -8.14 -12.58
C ALA A 170 -12.01 -9.25 -13.24
N PRO A 171 -12.43 -9.80 -14.39
CA PRO A 171 -11.63 -10.76 -15.14
C PRO A 171 -10.22 -10.25 -15.45
N GLY A 172 -9.24 -11.15 -15.45
CA GLY A 172 -7.82 -10.82 -15.60
C GLY A 172 -7.17 -10.20 -14.36
N THR A 173 -7.94 -10.05 -13.26
CA THR A 173 -7.45 -9.48 -12.00
C THR A 173 -7.57 -10.50 -10.88
N VAL A 174 -6.57 -10.55 -10.00
CA VAL A 174 -6.58 -11.34 -8.78
C VAL A 174 -6.27 -10.45 -7.57
N GLY A 175 -6.80 -10.82 -6.42
CA GLY A 175 -6.61 -10.07 -5.19
C GLY A 175 -5.99 -10.91 -4.08
N ALA A 176 -5.02 -10.36 -3.35
CA ALA A 176 -4.46 -11.01 -2.16
C ALA A 176 -4.23 -10.00 -1.05
N TYR A 177 -4.27 -10.44 0.19
CA TYR A 177 -4.04 -9.56 1.32
C TYR A 177 -2.57 -9.12 1.43
N TYR A 178 -2.36 -7.89 1.87
CA TYR A 178 -1.06 -7.46 2.35
C TYR A 178 -1.10 -7.38 3.90
N PRO A 179 0.01 -7.61 4.61
CA PRO A 179 1.38 -7.63 4.10
C PRO A 179 1.80 -8.92 3.37
N GLU A 180 1.00 -9.98 3.38
CA GLU A 180 1.38 -11.30 2.85
C GLU A 180 1.82 -11.24 1.37
N ALA A 181 1.03 -10.57 0.53
CA ALA A 181 1.35 -10.44 -0.90
C ALA A 181 2.49 -9.46 -1.21
N ASN A 182 3.03 -8.78 -0.21
CA ASN A 182 4.09 -7.78 -0.41
C ASN A 182 5.39 -8.40 -0.95
N VAL A 183 5.62 -9.68 -0.66
CA VAL A 183 6.77 -10.43 -1.17
C VAL A 183 6.81 -10.48 -2.70
N LEU A 184 5.68 -10.31 -3.38
CA LEU A 184 5.57 -10.33 -4.83
C LEU A 184 5.89 -8.97 -5.49
N VAL A 185 6.16 -7.93 -4.72
CA VAL A 185 6.46 -6.58 -5.25
C VAL A 185 7.97 -6.37 -5.25
N PRO A 186 8.64 -6.37 -6.43
CA PRO A 186 10.07 -6.09 -6.49
C PRO A 186 10.41 -4.68 -6.00
N LEU A 187 11.56 -4.52 -5.34
CA LEU A 187 12.01 -3.24 -4.79
C LEU A 187 12.18 -2.13 -5.84
N ASN A 188 12.43 -2.51 -7.08
CA ASN A 188 12.60 -1.60 -8.21
C ASN A 188 11.33 -1.44 -9.07
N TYR A 189 10.21 -2.05 -8.66
CA TYR A 189 8.93 -1.90 -9.35
C TYR A 189 8.16 -0.73 -8.75
N LEU A 190 8.47 0.45 -9.21
CA LEU A 190 7.99 1.73 -8.69
C LEU A 190 7.21 2.48 -9.78
N ASP A 191 6.27 3.30 -9.36
CA ASP A 191 5.68 4.33 -10.19
C ASP A 191 6.74 5.40 -10.49
N GLU A 192 6.87 5.78 -11.76
CA GLU A 192 7.96 6.65 -12.22
C GLU A 192 7.90 8.06 -11.65
N GLU A 193 6.70 8.59 -11.42
CA GLU A 193 6.53 9.97 -10.95
C GLU A 193 6.62 10.06 -9.43
N SER A 194 5.94 9.16 -8.71
CA SER A 194 5.84 9.24 -7.25
C SER A 194 6.90 8.42 -6.51
N GLY A 195 7.59 7.50 -7.18
CA GLY A 195 8.47 6.52 -6.54
C GLY A 195 7.75 5.52 -5.64
N THR A 196 6.41 5.46 -5.73
CA THR A 196 5.60 4.54 -4.92
C THR A 196 5.67 3.13 -5.48
N PRO A 197 5.85 2.08 -4.65
CA PRO A 197 5.78 0.70 -5.13
C PRO A 197 4.46 0.39 -5.81
N SER A 198 4.50 -0.21 -7.00
CA SER A 198 3.31 -0.46 -7.84
C SER A 198 2.51 -1.69 -7.39
N TYR A 199 2.22 -1.80 -6.10
CA TYR A 199 1.58 -2.95 -5.46
C TYR A 199 0.08 -3.12 -5.79
N LYS A 200 -0.50 -2.24 -6.60
CA LYS A 200 -1.88 -2.37 -7.11
C LYS A 200 -1.96 -2.89 -8.53
N SER A 201 -0.85 -3.22 -9.15
CA SER A 201 -0.80 -3.70 -10.53
C SER A 201 0.43 -4.59 -10.74
N VAL A 202 0.58 -5.63 -9.93
CA VAL A 202 1.70 -6.57 -10.06
C VAL A 202 1.31 -7.68 -11.04
N PRO A 203 2.04 -7.85 -12.14
CA PRO A 203 1.80 -8.96 -13.06
C PRO A 203 2.26 -10.27 -12.44
N VAL A 204 1.38 -11.26 -12.49
CA VAL A 204 1.63 -12.58 -11.87
C VAL A 204 1.16 -13.72 -12.76
N ARG A 205 1.77 -14.90 -12.56
CA ARG A 205 1.31 -16.19 -13.06
C ARG A 205 1.01 -17.11 -11.89
N LEU A 206 0.08 -18.03 -12.12
CA LEU A 206 -0.31 -19.01 -11.13
C LEU A 206 0.17 -20.40 -11.54
N THR A 207 0.61 -21.19 -10.57
CA THR A 207 0.92 -22.61 -10.76
C THR A 207 0.10 -23.41 -9.76
N LEU A 208 -0.67 -24.36 -10.25
CA LEU A 208 -1.43 -25.28 -9.40
C LEU A 208 -0.46 -26.13 -8.57
N ARG A 209 -0.58 -26.06 -7.25
CA ARG A 209 0.24 -26.83 -6.31
C ARG A 209 -0.44 -28.13 -5.89
N SER A 210 -1.71 -28.05 -5.49
CA SER A 210 -2.49 -29.22 -5.14
C SER A 210 -3.99 -28.94 -5.27
N LYS A 211 -4.76 -30.01 -5.52
CA LYS A 211 -6.23 -30.00 -5.48
C LYS A 211 -6.80 -30.41 -4.12
N GLU A 212 -6.01 -30.38 -3.07
CA GLU A 212 -6.52 -30.63 -1.72
C GLU A 212 -7.42 -29.49 -1.27
N ILE A 213 -8.72 -29.74 -1.26
CA ILE A 213 -9.72 -28.86 -0.69
C ILE A 213 -9.54 -28.88 0.84
N ARG A 214 -8.80 -27.92 1.39
CA ARG A 214 -8.95 -27.61 2.82
C ARG A 214 -10.21 -26.79 2.97
N PRO A 215 -11.26 -27.27 3.65
CA PRO A 215 -12.48 -26.47 3.83
C PRO A 215 -12.09 -25.16 4.49
N LEU A 216 -12.53 -24.05 3.89
CA LEU A 216 -12.54 -22.76 4.57
C LEU A 216 -13.30 -23.00 5.86
N ALA A 217 -12.70 -22.76 7.03
CA ALA A 217 -13.32 -23.00 8.31
C ALA A 217 -14.66 -22.28 8.31
N GLY A 218 -15.74 -23.07 8.20
CA GLY A 218 -17.09 -22.53 8.07
C GLY A 218 -17.44 -21.73 9.32
N GLY A 219 -17.90 -20.51 9.12
CA GLY A 219 -18.51 -19.74 10.19
C GLY A 219 -19.68 -20.53 10.79
N ARG A 220 -19.66 -20.66 12.11
CA ARG A 220 -20.83 -21.02 12.93
C ARG A 220 -21.58 -19.75 13.30
#